data_f3a465c0daed05903c05f7280f350e39
#
_entry.id   f3a465c0daed05903c05f7280f350e39
#
_cell.length_a   1.000
_cell.length_b   1.000
_cell.length_c   1.000
_cell.angle_alpha   90.00
_cell.angle_beta   90.00
_cell.angle_gamma   90.00
#
_symmetry.space_group_name_H-M   'P 1'
#
loop_
_entity.id
_entity.type
_entity.pdbx_description
1 polymer ?
#
loop_
_entity_poly.entity_id
_entity_poly.type
_entity_poly.pdbx_seq_one_letter_code
_entity_poly.pdbx_strand_id
1 'polypeptide(L)'
;VTLKDIGAALNEDIRIINTIDRLSQHLSKPLSKQIAMNYTKRMMSKLDHDPIFLVDDSEIIKPYGKAFEALGRVRDGSDPKHDIKPGYMVTEIVGLTKREKQPVSFYSQIHSSAEEGYVSANQVLYEGLNSVLSHIRADQRPTFIFDRGYDANDLFQFMCNHEKKPYYIIRLTQKRKLKVGKHWISAPDLAAARKGKIRTELTFWDASHSRMINQTVYISHLKTRITAGGFPVFLVLVYGLSDTPMMLATNRPIYNKLDVQKIVWHYMSRWRIEEYFRFKKQHFDFENIRVRSLQSLNNLNQLLGYAIALVGILADKKSYSAFTGRLIVNAKALRENISFFYYQIALGLMNTLAYAREGIDRWFKRRREPQRQLSFLHIV
;
A
#
# COMPACT_ATOMS: atom_id res chain seq x y z
N VAL A 1 -15.78 3.23 6.58
CA VAL A 1 -15.56 4.06 7.79
C VAL A 1 -16.42 5.29 7.73
N THR A 2 -17.33 5.46 8.67
CA THR A 2 -18.15 6.67 8.78
C THR A 2 -17.82 7.42 10.08
N LEU A 3 -18.05 8.74 10.09
CA LEU A 3 -17.88 9.53 11.32
C LEU A 3 -18.84 9.09 12.43
N LYS A 4 -19.99 8.51 12.05
CA LYS A 4 -20.95 7.94 12.99
C LYS A 4 -20.33 6.74 13.73
N ASP A 5 -19.65 5.83 13.01
CA ASP A 5 -19.03 4.65 13.62
C ASP A 5 -17.88 5.05 14.54
N ILE A 6 -17.08 6.05 14.11
CA ILE A 6 -15.99 6.60 14.93
C ILE A 6 -16.58 7.27 16.18
N GLY A 7 -17.61 8.09 16.03
CA GLY A 7 -18.28 8.76 17.14
C GLY A 7 -18.90 7.77 18.14
N ALA A 8 -19.53 6.71 17.65
CA ALA A 8 -20.05 5.64 18.50
C ALA A 8 -18.93 4.90 19.24
N ALA A 9 -17.78 4.67 18.56
CA ALA A 9 -16.63 4.03 19.19
C ALA A 9 -15.96 4.91 20.26
N LEU A 10 -15.96 6.23 20.12
CA LEU A 10 -15.44 7.17 21.12
C LEU A 10 -16.30 7.18 22.40
N ASN A 11 -17.60 6.93 22.32
CA ASN A 11 -18.52 6.84 23.43
C ASN A 11 -18.41 8.00 24.45
N GLU A 12 -18.44 9.22 23.96
CA GLU A 12 -18.35 10.43 24.77
C GLU A 12 -19.69 10.70 25.50
N ASP A 13 -19.62 11.37 26.64
CA ASP A 13 -20.79 11.74 27.47
C ASP A 13 -21.58 12.94 26.85
N ILE A 14 -21.58 13.08 25.54
CA ILE A 14 -22.29 14.10 24.76
C ILE A 14 -23.15 13.44 23.67
N ARG A 15 -24.10 14.19 23.10
CA ARG A 15 -24.88 13.66 21.97
C ARG A 15 -23.95 13.29 20.81
N ILE A 16 -24.14 12.12 20.23
CA ILE A 16 -23.29 11.60 19.12
C ILE A 16 -23.20 12.58 17.95
N ILE A 17 -24.24 13.37 17.70
CA ILE A 17 -24.23 14.38 16.64
C ILE A 17 -23.15 15.44 16.89
N ASN A 18 -22.97 15.89 18.13
CA ASN A 18 -21.94 16.86 18.49
C ASN A 18 -20.54 16.29 18.30
N THR A 19 -20.33 14.99 18.60
CA THR A 19 -19.09 14.29 18.31
C THR A 19 -18.82 14.23 16.80
N ILE A 20 -19.84 13.89 15.99
CA ILE A 20 -19.75 13.84 14.53
C ILE A 20 -19.40 15.22 13.95
N ASP A 21 -20.07 16.28 14.39
CA ASP A 21 -19.84 17.64 13.94
C ASP A 21 -18.42 18.11 14.26
N ARG A 22 -17.95 17.86 15.48
CA ARG A 22 -16.57 18.14 15.89
C ARG A 22 -15.54 17.38 15.05
N LEU A 23 -15.75 16.08 14.82
CA LEU A 23 -14.87 15.27 13.96
C LEU A 23 -14.86 15.81 12.53
N SER A 24 -16.03 16.18 11.98
CA SER A 24 -16.15 16.76 10.65
C SER A 24 -15.40 18.09 10.53
N GLN A 25 -15.53 18.99 11.52
CA GLN A 25 -14.82 20.26 11.57
C GLN A 25 -13.30 20.06 11.65
N HIS A 26 -12.81 19.07 12.40
CA HIS A 26 -11.39 18.78 12.48
C HIS A 26 -10.86 18.16 11.18
N LEU A 27 -11.62 17.29 10.53
CA LEU A 27 -11.24 16.69 9.25
C LEU A 27 -11.18 17.69 8.10
N SER A 28 -11.91 18.79 8.16
CA SER A 28 -11.84 19.84 7.13
C SER A 28 -10.55 20.68 7.18
N LYS A 29 -9.76 20.56 8.26
CA LYS A 29 -8.50 21.28 8.44
C LYS A 29 -7.32 20.40 8.08
N PRO A 30 -6.23 20.95 7.53
CA PRO A 30 -5.02 20.17 7.26
C PRO A 30 -4.49 19.48 8.51
N LEU A 31 -4.10 18.21 8.38
CA LEU A 31 -3.44 17.48 9.46
C LEU A 31 -2.05 18.09 9.72
N SER A 32 -1.61 18.01 10.97
CA SER A 32 -0.28 18.49 11.34
C SER A 32 0.82 17.75 10.57
N LYS A 33 1.67 18.51 9.88
CA LYS A 33 2.85 17.98 9.19
C LYS A 33 3.76 17.17 10.13
N GLN A 34 3.82 17.56 11.42
CA GLN A 34 4.61 16.84 12.42
C GLN A 34 4.13 15.39 12.64
N ILE A 35 2.80 15.15 12.59
CA ILE A 35 2.22 13.80 12.71
C ILE A 35 2.69 12.95 11.52
N ALA A 36 2.57 13.47 10.30
CA ALA A 36 2.99 12.77 9.08
C ALA A 36 4.50 12.47 9.11
N MET A 37 5.34 13.44 9.49
CA MET A 37 6.78 13.26 9.61
C MET A 37 7.16 12.19 10.65
N ASN A 38 6.56 12.24 11.84
CA ASN A 38 6.82 11.26 12.91
C ASN A 38 6.38 9.85 12.49
N TYR A 39 5.23 9.75 11.82
CA TYR A 39 4.75 8.50 11.26
C TYR A 39 5.75 7.94 10.24
N THR A 40 6.13 8.72 9.23
CA THR A 40 7.05 8.30 8.18
C THR A 40 8.40 7.86 8.75
N LYS A 41 8.99 8.66 9.66
CA LYS A 41 10.24 8.31 10.35
C LYS A 41 10.13 6.96 11.08
N ARG A 42 9.00 6.73 11.77
CA ARG A 42 8.76 5.47 12.48
C ARG A 42 8.58 4.31 11.51
N MET A 43 7.87 4.50 10.40
CA MET A 43 7.67 3.45 9.39
C MET A 43 8.98 3.11 8.67
N MET A 44 9.80 4.09 8.32
CA MET A 44 11.12 3.87 7.72
C MET A 44 11.99 2.94 8.58
N SER A 45 11.94 3.05 9.90
CA SER A 45 12.68 2.15 10.81
C SER A 45 12.22 0.69 10.78
N LYS A 46 11.08 0.40 10.16
CA LYS A 46 10.51 -0.97 10.02
C LYS A 46 10.86 -1.62 8.70
N LEU A 47 11.42 -0.88 7.75
CA LEU A 47 11.83 -1.39 6.45
C LEU A 47 13.27 -1.91 6.50
N ASP A 48 13.66 -2.64 5.45
CA ASP A 48 15.05 -3.01 5.24
C ASP A 48 15.93 -1.78 4.96
N HIS A 49 17.26 -1.96 5.01
CA HIS A 49 18.21 -0.90 4.66
C HIS A 49 17.94 -0.38 3.25
N ASP A 50 17.83 -1.28 2.26
CA ASP A 50 17.41 -0.96 0.91
C ASP A 50 15.91 -1.31 0.74
N PRO A 51 15.01 -0.36 1.02
CA PRO A 51 13.59 -0.65 1.14
C PRO A 51 12.94 -0.96 -0.21
N ILE A 52 11.91 -1.78 -0.16
CA ILE A 52 11.05 -2.10 -1.31
C ILE A 52 9.74 -1.35 -1.14
N PHE A 53 9.37 -0.60 -2.16
CA PHE A 53 8.10 0.09 -2.26
C PHE A 53 7.29 -0.48 -3.41
N LEU A 54 6.01 -0.71 -3.17
CA LEU A 54 5.02 -1.08 -4.17
C LEU A 54 4.20 0.16 -4.49
N VAL A 55 3.95 0.39 -5.77
CA VAL A 55 3.20 1.54 -6.27
C VAL A 55 2.02 1.04 -7.08
N ASP A 56 0.83 1.50 -6.76
CA ASP A 56 -0.38 1.17 -7.52
C ASP A 56 -1.45 2.23 -7.30
N ASP A 57 -2.42 2.28 -8.21
CA ASP A 57 -3.60 3.14 -8.14
C ASP A 57 -4.84 2.29 -7.90
N SER A 58 -5.83 2.87 -7.23
CA SER A 58 -7.15 2.29 -7.08
C SER A 58 -8.23 3.36 -7.21
N GLU A 59 -9.44 2.94 -7.53
CA GLU A 59 -10.60 3.83 -7.62
C GLU A 59 -11.43 3.80 -6.33
N ILE A 60 -12.15 4.91 -6.07
CA ILE A 60 -13.23 5.02 -5.07
C ILE A 60 -14.49 5.36 -5.85
N ILE A 61 -15.38 4.39 -6.01
CA ILE A 61 -16.61 4.57 -6.78
C ILE A 61 -17.68 5.24 -5.92
N LYS A 62 -18.32 6.29 -6.45
CA LYS A 62 -19.38 7.07 -5.79
C LYS A 62 -20.61 7.20 -6.70
N PRO A 63 -21.33 6.10 -7.01
CA PRO A 63 -22.34 6.09 -8.07
C PRO A 63 -23.50 7.05 -7.80
N TYR A 64 -23.78 7.35 -6.53
CA TYR A 64 -24.87 8.25 -6.10
C TYR A 64 -24.37 9.59 -5.53
N GLY A 65 -23.07 9.86 -5.65
CA GLY A 65 -22.45 11.07 -5.11
C GLY A 65 -22.82 12.31 -5.93
N LYS A 66 -23.68 13.22 -5.41
CA LYS A 66 -24.02 14.48 -6.08
C LYS A 66 -23.37 15.71 -5.43
N ALA A 67 -22.94 15.60 -4.19
CA ALA A 67 -22.48 16.73 -3.38
C ALA A 67 -21.04 16.55 -2.88
N PHE A 68 -20.24 15.71 -3.56
CA PHE A 68 -18.84 15.55 -3.28
C PHE A 68 -18.02 16.59 -4.07
N GLU A 69 -17.07 17.24 -3.39
CA GLU A 69 -16.16 18.19 -3.99
C GLU A 69 -15.29 17.53 -5.06
N ALA A 70 -15.16 18.16 -6.22
CA ALA A 70 -14.35 17.72 -7.34
C ALA A 70 -14.58 16.24 -7.75
N LEU A 71 -15.84 15.76 -7.68
CA LEU A 71 -16.16 14.37 -8.07
C LEU A 71 -15.95 14.19 -9.57
N GLY A 72 -14.95 13.42 -9.93
CA GLY A 72 -14.58 13.10 -11.32
C GLY A 72 -15.27 11.85 -11.84
N ARG A 73 -14.70 11.34 -12.93
CA ARG A 73 -15.12 10.09 -13.54
C ARG A 73 -13.94 9.13 -13.60
N VAL A 74 -14.12 7.92 -13.12
CA VAL A 74 -13.09 6.89 -13.06
C VAL A 74 -13.59 5.59 -13.69
N ARG A 75 -12.67 4.79 -14.16
CA ARG A 75 -12.97 3.45 -14.69
C ARG A 75 -13.12 2.51 -13.51
N ASP A 76 -14.26 1.84 -13.39
CA ASP A 76 -14.49 0.82 -12.37
C ASP A 76 -13.71 -0.46 -12.73
N GLY A 77 -12.61 -0.71 -12.05
CA GLY A 77 -11.78 -1.88 -12.26
C GLY A 77 -12.42 -3.19 -11.77
N SER A 78 -13.43 -3.10 -10.89
CA SER A 78 -14.19 -4.25 -10.37
C SER A 78 -15.33 -4.68 -11.30
N ASP A 79 -15.76 -3.81 -12.22
CA ASP A 79 -16.81 -4.10 -13.18
C ASP A 79 -16.22 -4.82 -14.41
N PRO A 80 -16.75 -6.01 -14.79
CA PRO A 80 -16.29 -6.71 -15.99
C PRO A 80 -16.39 -5.88 -17.29
N LYS A 81 -17.34 -4.93 -17.34
CA LYS A 81 -17.51 -4.00 -18.47
C LYS A 81 -16.56 -2.79 -18.38
N HIS A 82 -15.91 -2.62 -17.24
CA HIS A 82 -15.07 -1.46 -16.97
C HIS A 82 -15.76 -0.12 -17.23
N ASP A 83 -17.01 0.00 -16.80
CA ASP A 83 -17.81 1.19 -16.98
C ASP A 83 -17.18 2.40 -16.30
N ILE A 84 -17.38 3.58 -16.90
CA ILE A 84 -16.92 4.84 -16.33
C ILE A 84 -17.99 5.35 -15.35
N LYS A 85 -17.64 5.44 -14.08
CA LYS A 85 -18.53 5.84 -12.98
C LYS A 85 -18.02 7.10 -12.27
N PRO A 86 -18.91 7.86 -11.57
CA PRO A 86 -18.44 8.94 -10.70
C PRO A 86 -17.54 8.39 -9.60
N GLY A 87 -16.41 9.05 -9.35
CA GLY A 87 -15.45 8.58 -8.34
C GLY A 87 -14.17 9.39 -8.29
N TYR A 88 -13.25 8.90 -7.50
CA TYR A 88 -11.91 9.44 -7.32
C TYR A 88 -10.87 8.36 -7.61
N MET A 89 -9.66 8.77 -7.95
CA MET A 89 -8.49 7.91 -7.94
C MET A 89 -7.75 8.03 -6.62
N VAL A 90 -7.09 6.95 -6.22
CA VAL A 90 -6.18 6.92 -5.06
C VAL A 90 -4.84 6.40 -5.54
N THR A 91 -3.80 7.22 -5.48
CA THR A 91 -2.42 6.78 -5.70
C THR A 91 -1.82 6.38 -4.37
N GLU A 92 -1.32 5.15 -4.28
CA GLU A 92 -0.77 4.57 -3.05
C GLU A 92 0.68 4.12 -3.26
N ILE A 93 1.55 4.43 -2.29
CA ILE A 93 2.90 3.87 -2.20
C ILE A 93 3.03 3.20 -0.85
N VAL A 94 3.21 1.89 -0.86
CA VAL A 94 3.41 1.10 0.36
C VAL A 94 4.82 0.56 0.44
N GLY A 95 5.44 0.64 1.61
CA GLY A 95 6.72 0.01 1.91
C GLY A 95 6.53 -1.38 2.52
N LEU A 96 7.41 -2.32 2.18
CA LEU A 96 7.39 -3.67 2.75
C LEU A 96 8.25 -3.75 4.01
N THR A 97 7.67 -4.19 5.12
CA THR A 97 8.41 -4.41 6.37
C THR A 97 9.50 -5.46 6.21
N LYS A 98 10.55 -5.39 7.02
CA LYS A 98 11.76 -6.21 6.84
C LYS A 98 11.57 -7.71 7.10
N ARG A 99 10.68 -8.10 8.01
CA ARG A 99 10.54 -9.52 8.40
C ARG A 99 9.53 -10.26 7.56
N GLU A 100 8.27 -9.89 7.67
CA GLU A 100 7.16 -10.59 7.04
C GLU A 100 6.69 -9.91 5.75
N LYS A 101 7.43 -8.89 5.29
CA LYS A 101 7.11 -8.13 4.07
C LYS A 101 5.67 -7.59 4.06
N GLN A 102 5.22 -7.08 5.21
CA GLN A 102 3.87 -6.52 5.35
C GLN A 102 3.79 -5.12 4.75
N PRO A 103 2.77 -4.79 3.95
CA PRO A 103 2.61 -3.48 3.34
C PRO A 103 2.18 -2.43 4.37
N VAL A 104 2.92 -1.33 4.45
CA VAL A 104 2.58 -0.15 5.27
C VAL A 104 2.62 1.10 4.40
N SER A 105 1.61 1.97 4.51
CA SER A 105 1.47 3.16 3.66
C SER A 105 2.57 4.18 3.93
N PHE A 106 3.11 4.76 2.86
CA PHE A 106 4.06 5.89 2.90
C PHE A 106 3.52 7.12 2.18
N TYR A 107 2.68 6.90 1.20
CA TYR A 107 1.98 7.94 0.47
C TYR A 107 0.62 7.41 0.05
N SER A 108 -0.41 8.18 0.26
CA SER A 108 -1.78 7.86 -0.14
C SER A 108 -2.53 9.15 -0.43
N GLN A 109 -2.82 9.40 -1.69
CA GLN A 109 -3.48 10.63 -2.14
C GLN A 109 -4.73 10.30 -2.94
N ILE A 110 -5.87 10.80 -2.47
CA ILE A 110 -7.12 10.83 -3.25
C ILE A 110 -7.06 12.05 -4.14
N HIS A 111 -7.31 11.89 -5.42
CA HIS A 111 -7.31 12.94 -6.42
C HIS A 111 -8.37 12.75 -7.50
N SER A 112 -8.62 13.79 -8.27
CA SER A 112 -9.64 13.77 -9.31
C SER A 112 -9.27 14.67 -10.48
N SER A 113 -9.64 14.26 -11.68
CA SER A 113 -9.55 15.10 -12.88
C SER A 113 -10.48 16.32 -12.86
N ALA A 114 -11.43 16.37 -11.94
CA ALA A 114 -12.33 17.52 -11.75
C ALA A 114 -11.84 18.52 -10.67
N GLU A 115 -10.69 18.28 -10.05
CA GLU A 115 -10.07 19.18 -9.09
C GLU A 115 -9.46 20.40 -9.78
N GLU A 116 -9.69 21.58 -9.22
CA GLU A 116 -9.04 22.81 -9.73
C GLU A 116 -7.52 22.71 -9.59
N GLY A 117 -6.82 22.99 -10.68
CA GLY A 117 -5.35 22.86 -10.74
C GLY A 117 -4.83 21.44 -10.94
N TYR A 118 -5.70 20.43 -11.09
CA TYR A 118 -5.27 19.08 -11.44
C TYR A 118 -4.54 19.04 -12.78
N VAL A 119 -3.34 18.48 -12.79
CA VAL A 119 -2.53 18.35 -14.02
C VAL A 119 -2.68 16.94 -14.62
N SER A 120 -2.34 15.92 -13.84
CA SER A 120 -2.43 14.52 -14.29
C SER A 120 -2.20 13.54 -13.15
N ALA A 121 -2.61 12.28 -13.34
CA ALA A 121 -2.26 11.19 -12.41
C ALA A 121 -0.74 10.99 -12.31
N ASN A 122 0.01 11.20 -13.38
CA ASN A 122 1.48 11.13 -13.35
C ASN A 122 2.09 12.18 -12.43
N GLN A 123 1.53 13.40 -12.40
CA GLN A 123 2.01 14.44 -11.47
C GLN A 123 1.83 14.00 -10.01
N VAL A 124 0.66 13.47 -9.66
CA VAL A 124 0.38 12.94 -8.31
C VAL A 124 1.35 11.80 -7.96
N LEU A 125 1.61 10.91 -8.91
CA LEU A 125 2.59 9.83 -8.75
C LEU A 125 3.99 10.38 -8.46
N TYR A 126 4.46 11.37 -9.25
CA TYR A 126 5.81 11.93 -9.06
C TYR A 126 5.94 12.70 -7.75
N GLU A 127 4.90 13.39 -7.31
CA GLU A 127 4.85 14.00 -5.98
C GLU A 127 4.96 12.96 -4.88
N GLY A 128 4.25 11.83 -5.01
CA GLY A 128 4.33 10.70 -4.09
C GLY A 128 5.73 10.08 -4.06
N LEU A 129 6.33 9.84 -5.22
CA LEU A 129 7.69 9.31 -5.32
C LEU A 129 8.70 10.26 -4.68
N ASN A 130 8.63 11.57 -4.97
CA ASN A 130 9.48 12.59 -4.37
C ASN A 130 9.31 12.65 -2.86
N SER A 131 8.07 12.59 -2.37
CA SER A 131 7.76 12.56 -0.94
C SER A 131 8.43 11.39 -0.24
N VAL A 132 8.31 10.17 -0.78
CA VAL A 132 8.97 8.98 -0.22
C VAL A 132 10.48 9.08 -0.32
N LEU A 133 11.01 9.50 -1.46
CA LEU A 133 12.45 9.62 -1.72
C LEU A 133 13.13 10.67 -0.83
N SER A 134 12.42 11.73 -0.41
CA SER A 134 12.95 12.71 0.53
C SER A 134 13.34 12.13 1.89
N HIS A 135 12.75 11.00 2.28
CA HIS A 135 13.03 10.31 3.54
C HIS A 135 14.10 9.21 3.41
N ILE A 136 14.58 8.94 2.19
CA ILE A 136 15.64 7.96 1.92
C ILE A 136 17.01 8.59 2.20
N ARG A 137 17.82 7.92 3.03
CA ARG A 137 19.19 8.36 3.33
C ARG A 137 20.11 8.16 2.13
N ALA A 138 21.23 8.87 2.10
CA ALA A 138 22.19 8.82 0.99
C ALA A 138 22.84 7.42 0.81
N ASP A 139 22.95 6.65 1.89
CA ASP A 139 23.50 5.29 1.90
C ASP A 139 22.51 4.20 1.47
N GLN A 140 21.24 4.55 1.25
CA GLN A 140 20.15 3.62 0.90
C GLN A 140 19.80 3.67 -0.59
N ARG A 141 19.44 2.54 -1.16
CA ARG A 141 18.96 2.42 -2.53
C ARG A 141 17.59 1.73 -2.56
N PRO A 142 16.48 2.49 -2.51
CA PRO A 142 15.13 1.93 -2.56
C PRO A 142 14.85 1.29 -3.92
N THR A 143 13.98 0.27 -3.93
CA THR A 143 13.45 -0.33 -5.15
C THR A 143 11.96 -0.09 -5.22
N PHE A 144 11.49 0.59 -6.26
CA PHE A 144 10.07 0.79 -6.55
C PHE A 144 9.58 -0.25 -7.55
N ILE A 145 8.43 -0.85 -7.27
CA ILE A 145 7.83 -1.91 -8.08
C ILE A 145 6.51 -1.40 -8.63
N PHE A 146 6.37 -1.47 -9.95
CA PHE A 146 5.23 -0.96 -10.67
C PHE A 146 4.60 -2.05 -11.54
N ASP A 147 3.28 -1.99 -11.72
CA ASP A 147 2.58 -2.85 -12.66
C ASP A 147 2.77 -2.36 -14.11
N ARG A 148 2.20 -3.12 -15.02
CA ARG A 148 2.21 -2.89 -16.47
C ARG A 148 1.57 -1.56 -16.88
N GLY A 149 0.63 -1.04 -16.10
CA GLY A 149 0.01 0.27 -16.30
C GLY A 149 1.00 1.44 -16.29
N TYR A 150 2.11 1.26 -15.59
CA TYR A 150 3.16 2.28 -15.43
C TYR A 150 4.29 2.20 -16.47
N ASP A 151 4.15 1.37 -17.50
CA ASP A 151 5.14 1.25 -18.59
C ASP A 151 5.12 2.48 -19.52
N ALA A 152 5.59 3.62 -19.03
CA ALA A 152 5.63 4.90 -19.70
C ALA A 152 7.06 5.48 -19.74
N ASN A 153 7.41 6.13 -20.87
CA ASN A 153 8.73 6.73 -21.03
C ASN A 153 9.05 7.77 -19.96
N ASP A 154 8.06 8.58 -19.57
CA ASP A 154 8.23 9.65 -18.61
C ASP A 154 8.59 9.10 -17.23
N LEU A 155 8.01 7.97 -16.82
CA LEU A 155 8.39 7.31 -15.56
C LEU A 155 9.83 6.80 -15.62
N PHE A 156 10.26 6.17 -16.72
CA PHE A 156 11.65 5.75 -16.84
C PHE A 156 12.61 6.94 -16.77
N GLN A 157 12.27 8.06 -17.44
CA GLN A 157 13.07 9.29 -17.39
C GLN A 157 13.13 9.85 -15.98
N PHE A 158 11.99 9.93 -15.28
CA PHE A 158 11.92 10.39 -13.90
C PHE A 158 12.82 9.54 -12.98
N MET A 159 12.67 8.21 -13.02
CA MET A 159 13.43 7.29 -12.16
C MET A 159 14.93 7.30 -12.46
N CYS A 160 15.31 7.42 -13.73
CA CYS A 160 16.73 7.43 -14.12
C CYS A 160 17.43 8.75 -13.84
N ASN A 161 16.71 9.89 -13.93
CA ASN A 161 17.27 11.23 -13.74
C ASN A 161 17.21 11.71 -12.29
N HIS A 162 16.42 11.05 -11.43
CA HIS A 162 16.27 11.45 -10.04
C HIS A 162 17.61 11.40 -9.30
N GLU A 163 17.91 12.42 -8.48
CA GLU A 163 19.18 12.57 -7.76
C GLU A 163 19.54 11.38 -6.86
N LYS A 164 18.53 10.76 -6.21
CA LYS A 164 18.67 9.57 -5.35
C LYS A 164 18.93 8.29 -6.15
N LYS A 165 18.80 8.31 -7.48
CA LYS A 165 18.99 7.17 -8.38
C LYS A 165 18.34 5.87 -7.86
N PRO A 166 17.02 5.87 -7.57
CA PRO A 166 16.35 4.70 -7.05
C PRO A 166 16.37 3.54 -8.05
N TYR A 167 16.29 2.31 -7.55
CA TYR A 167 16.03 1.17 -8.38
C TYR A 167 14.53 1.06 -8.67
N TYR A 168 14.22 0.46 -9.83
CA TYR A 168 12.85 0.14 -10.19
C TYR A 168 12.74 -1.25 -10.81
N ILE A 169 11.54 -1.82 -10.73
CA ILE A 169 11.11 -3.02 -11.46
C ILE A 169 9.74 -2.70 -12.04
N ILE A 170 9.65 -2.60 -13.37
CA ILE A 170 8.42 -2.26 -14.08
C ILE A 170 8.06 -3.42 -15.01
N ARG A 171 6.82 -3.92 -14.90
CA ARG A 171 6.31 -4.90 -15.88
C ARG A 171 6.02 -4.19 -17.20
N LEU A 172 6.57 -4.73 -18.28
CA LEU A 172 6.41 -4.14 -19.61
C LEU A 172 5.11 -4.58 -20.29
N THR A 173 4.60 -3.68 -21.12
CA THR A 173 3.50 -3.98 -22.04
C THR A 173 3.99 -4.76 -23.27
N GLN A 174 3.07 -5.43 -23.95
CA GLN A 174 3.37 -6.14 -25.21
C GLN A 174 3.83 -5.18 -26.34
N LYS A 175 3.51 -3.90 -26.23
CA LYS A 175 3.87 -2.88 -27.24
C LYS A 175 5.25 -2.26 -27.02
N ARG A 176 5.90 -2.56 -25.86
CA ARG A 176 7.20 -1.95 -25.52
C ARG A 176 8.29 -2.39 -26.49
N LYS A 177 9.03 -1.43 -27.01
CA LYS A 177 10.25 -1.65 -27.80
C LYS A 177 11.49 -1.33 -26.96
N LEU A 178 12.54 -2.11 -27.17
CA LEU A 178 13.84 -2.00 -26.47
C LEU A 178 14.95 -1.98 -27.51
N LYS A 179 16.01 -1.22 -27.24
CA LYS A 179 17.15 -1.07 -28.17
C LYS A 179 18.20 -2.13 -27.87
N VAL A 180 18.44 -3.02 -28.84
CA VAL A 180 19.48 -4.03 -28.80
C VAL A 180 20.45 -3.74 -29.97
N GLY A 181 21.68 -3.37 -29.65
CA GLY A 181 22.62 -2.86 -30.65
C GLY A 181 22.10 -1.57 -31.31
N LYS A 182 21.91 -1.57 -32.61
CA LYS A 182 21.37 -0.44 -33.39
C LYS A 182 19.86 -0.53 -33.62
N HIS A 183 19.20 -1.63 -33.26
CA HIS A 183 17.81 -1.92 -33.63
C HIS A 183 16.86 -1.78 -32.45
N TRP A 184 15.64 -1.31 -32.73
CA TRP A 184 14.52 -1.33 -31.79
C TRP A 184 13.68 -2.59 -32.05
N ILE A 185 13.65 -3.48 -31.05
CA ILE A 185 12.95 -4.77 -31.12
C ILE A 185 11.84 -4.77 -30.09
N SER A 186 10.69 -5.35 -30.39
CA SER A 186 9.60 -5.48 -29.42
C SER A 186 10.02 -6.39 -28.26
N ALA A 187 9.52 -6.11 -27.07
CA ALA A 187 9.80 -6.94 -25.90
C ALA A 187 9.29 -8.39 -26.08
N PRO A 188 8.12 -8.65 -26.68
CA PRO A 188 7.69 -10.01 -27.05
C PRO A 188 8.65 -10.74 -27.99
N ASP A 189 9.15 -10.08 -29.05
CA ASP A 189 10.08 -10.71 -30.00
C ASP A 189 11.40 -11.07 -29.31
N LEU A 190 11.88 -10.20 -28.40
CA LEU A 190 13.05 -10.51 -27.57
C LEU A 190 12.80 -11.70 -26.66
N ALA A 191 11.58 -11.83 -26.13
CA ALA A 191 11.19 -12.95 -25.29
C ALA A 191 11.07 -14.25 -26.10
N ALA A 192 10.48 -14.20 -27.31
CA ALA A 192 10.34 -15.36 -28.18
C ALA A 192 11.70 -15.88 -28.69
N ALA A 193 12.65 -14.97 -28.94
CA ALA A 193 14.01 -15.34 -29.38
C ALA A 193 14.89 -15.92 -28.27
N ARG A 194 14.39 -16.08 -27.04
CA ARG A 194 15.17 -16.52 -25.88
C ARG A 194 14.49 -17.65 -25.14
N LYS A 195 15.32 -18.41 -24.41
CA LYS A 195 14.86 -19.47 -23.51
C LYS A 195 15.31 -19.18 -22.09
N GLY A 196 14.50 -19.48 -21.10
CA GLY A 196 14.87 -19.41 -19.69
C GLY A 196 15.95 -20.45 -19.36
N LYS A 197 17.07 -20.00 -18.79
CA LYS A 197 18.18 -20.86 -18.37
C LYS A 197 18.30 -20.99 -16.85
N ILE A 198 17.68 -20.08 -16.09
CA ILE A 198 17.74 -20.06 -14.63
C ILE A 198 16.44 -20.63 -14.10
N ARG A 199 16.48 -21.89 -13.65
CA ARG A 199 15.34 -22.52 -12.98
C ARG A 199 15.14 -21.88 -11.59
N THR A 200 13.90 -21.56 -11.25
CA THR A 200 13.49 -20.98 -9.96
C THR A 200 12.12 -21.48 -9.60
N GLU A 201 11.89 -21.69 -8.31
CA GLU A 201 10.55 -21.97 -7.80
C GLU A 201 9.97 -20.70 -7.19
N LEU A 202 8.74 -20.38 -7.58
CA LEU A 202 7.98 -19.25 -7.08
C LEU A 202 6.79 -19.77 -6.29
N THR A 203 6.63 -19.24 -5.10
CA THR A 203 5.43 -19.45 -4.28
C THR A 203 4.61 -18.16 -4.32
N PHE A 204 3.38 -18.22 -4.80
CA PHE A 204 2.49 -17.06 -4.87
C PHE A 204 1.04 -17.46 -4.68
N TRP A 205 0.22 -16.46 -4.37
CA TRP A 205 -1.22 -16.66 -4.20
C TRP A 205 -1.90 -16.76 -5.56
N ASP A 206 -2.57 -17.87 -5.79
CA ASP A 206 -3.44 -18.06 -6.94
C ASP A 206 -4.87 -17.65 -6.57
N ALA A 207 -5.29 -16.51 -7.10
CA ALA A 207 -6.61 -15.95 -6.82
C ALA A 207 -7.74 -16.80 -7.39
N SER A 208 -7.51 -17.52 -8.50
CA SER A 208 -8.53 -18.37 -9.15
C SER A 208 -8.87 -19.61 -8.31
N HIS A 209 -7.88 -20.15 -7.61
CA HIS A 209 -8.05 -21.34 -6.76
C HIS A 209 -7.99 -21.01 -5.26
N SER A 210 -7.86 -19.73 -4.90
CA SER A 210 -7.79 -19.26 -3.50
C SER A 210 -6.78 -20.04 -2.64
N ARG A 211 -5.59 -20.32 -3.17
CA ARG A 211 -4.52 -21.07 -2.49
C ARG A 211 -3.14 -20.59 -2.86
N MET A 212 -2.17 -20.90 -2.01
CA MET A 212 -0.75 -20.77 -2.36
C MET A 212 -0.35 -21.89 -3.31
N ILE A 213 0.30 -21.55 -4.42
CA ILE A 213 0.87 -22.51 -5.36
C ILE A 213 2.37 -22.32 -5.47
N ASN A 214 3.04 -23.45 -5.70
CA ASN A 214 4.46 -23.49 -6.03
C ASN A 214 4.58 -23.81 -7.52
N GLN A 215 5.23 -22.95 -8.27
CA GLN A 215 5.41 -23.11 -9.70
C GLN A 215 6.88 -22.98 -10.09
N THR A 216 7.36 -23.96 -10.85
CA THR A 216 8.69 -23.86 -11.45
C THR A 216 8.64 -22.91 -12.65
N VAL A 217 9.52 -21.92 -12.63
CA VAL A 217 9.70 -20.97 -13.71
C VAL A 217 11.13 -20.98 -14.22
N TYR A 218 11.31 -20.51 -15.44
CA TYR A 218 12.61 -20.38 -16.08
C TYR A 218 12.86 -18.93 -16.44
N ILE A 219 14.01 -18.40 -16.02
CA ILE A 219 14.33 -16.99 -16.17
C ILE A 219 15.46 -16.81 -17.16
N SER A 220 15.36 -15.80 -18.02
CA SER A 220 16.42 -15.25 -18.86
C SER A 220 16.56 -13.76 -18.61
N HIS A 221 17.72 -13.19 -18.90
CA HIS A 221 17.90 -11.74 -18.86
C HIS A 221 18.84 -11.26 -19.97
N LEU A 222 18.72 -9.98 -20.31
CA LEU A 222 19.65 -9.31 -21.23
C LEU A 222 19.78 -7.84 -20.87
N LYS A 223 20.94 -7.28 -21.13
CA LYS A 223 21.19 -5.84 -21.03
C LYS A 223 20.69 -5.16 -22.31
N THR A 224 19.94 -4.10 -22.18
CA THR A 224 19.33 -3.37 -23.28
C THR A 224 19.18 -1.89 -22.90
N ARG A 225 18.53 -1.11 -23.74
CA ARG A 225 18.21 0.30 -23.49
C ARG A 225 16.73 0.55 -23.69
N ILE A 226 16.18 1.47 -22.89
CA ILE A 226 14.77 1.85 -22.94
C ILE A 226 14.67 3.34 -23.24
N THR A 227 13.56 3.78 -23.87
CA THR A 227 13.27 5.16 -24.26
C THR A 227 14.22 5.75 -25.31
N ALA A 228 13.85 6.87 -25.91
CA ALA A 228 14.71 7.63 -26.81
C ALA A 228 15.98 8.16 -26.11
N GLY A 229 15.92 8.41 -24.79
CA GLY A 229 17.06 8.80 -23.97
C GLY A 229 18.12 7.69 -23.78
N GLY A 230 17.80 6.47 -24.19
CA GLY A 230 18.77 5.37 -24.21
C GLY A 230 19.24 4.91 -22.84
N PHE A 231 18.43 5.02 -21.80
CA PHE A 231 18.78 4.56 -20.45
C PHE A 231 19.05 3.06 -20.44
N PRO A 232 20.18 2.61 -19.84
CA PRO A 232 20.49 1.21 -19.74
C PRO A 232 19.54 0.52 -18.76
N VAL A 233 18.99 -0.63 -19.17
CA VAL A 233 18.12 -1.48 -18.36
C VAL A 233 18.46 -2.95 -18.58
N PHE A 234 18.11 -3.79 -17.63
CA PHE A 234 18.01 -5.23 -17.82
C PHE A 234 16.55 -5.58 -18.12
N LEU A 235 16.33 -6.30 -19.21
CA LEU A 235 15.09 -7.01 -19.46
C LEU A 235 15.20 -8.38 -18.80
N VAL A 236 14.33 -8.65 -17.84
CA VAL A 236 14.21 -9.97 -17.18
C VAL A 236 12.95 -10.64 -17.71
N LEU A 237 13.08 -11.84 -18.21
CA LEU A 237 12.04 -12.63 -18.85
C LEU A 237 11.74 -13.86 -18.00
N VAL A 238 10.47 -14.04 -17.60
CA VAL A 238 10.04 -15.16 -16.77
C VAL A 238 9.06 -16.02 -17.55
N TYR A 239 9.44 -17.26 -17.79
CA TYR A 239 8.67 -18.27 -18.54
C TYR A 239 8.03 -19.27 -17.59
N GLY A 240 6.83 -19.75 -17.94
CA GLY A 240 6.14 -20.79 -17.18
C GLY A 240 5.09 -20.29 -16.18
N LEU A 241 4.81 -18.97 -16.14
CA LEU A 241 3.68 -18.43 -15.37
C LEU A 241 2.38 -18.36 -16.18
N SER A 242 2.51 -18.14 -17.48
CA SER A 242 1.40 -18.08 -18.45
C SER A 242 1.95 -18.39 -19.83
N ASP A 243 1.06 -18.44 -20.84
CA ASP A 243 1.43 -18.69 -22.26
C ASP A 243 2.41 -17.64 -22.79
N THR A 244 2.33 -16.40 -22.30
CA THR A 244 3.26 -15.33 -22.67
C THR A 244 4.22 -15.05 -21.51
N PRO A 245 5.54 -14.93 -21.78
CA PRO A 245 6.51 -14.61 -20.74
C PRO A 245 6.22 -13.28 -20.05
N MET A 246 6.39 -13.23 -18.74
CA MET A 246 6.38 -11.99 -18.01
C MET A 246 7.68 -11.23 -18.28
N MET A 247 7.55 -9.96 -18.67
CA MET A 247 8.66 -9.09 -19.08
C MET A 247 8.84 -7.98 -18.06
N LEU A 248 9.99 -7.94 -17.40
CA LEU A 248 10.33 -6.94 -16.38
C LEU A 248 11.51 -6.10 -16.82
N ALA A 249 11.39 -4.79 -16.76
CA ALA A 249 12.50 -3.85 -16.94
C ALA A 249 13.01 -3.36 -15.58
N THR A 250 14.33 -3.34 -15.40
CA THR A 250 14.94 -2.87 -14.17
C THR A 250 16.30 -2.23 -14.42
N ASN A 251 16.66 -1.22 -13.63
CA ASN A 251 18.00 -0.65 -13.58
C ASN A 251 18.86 -1.27 -12.46
N ARG A 252 18.35 -2.27 -11.71
CA ARG A 252 19.16 -2.98 -10.73
C ARG A 252 20.26 -3.75 -11.42
N PRO A 253 21.52 -3.65 -10.95
CA PRO A 253 22.62 -4.42 -11.51
C PRO A 253 22.39 -5.92 -11.30
N ILE A 254 22.80 -6.70 -12.30
CA ILE A 254 22.77 -8.17 -12.29
C ILE A 254 24.19 -8.65 -12.45
N TYR A 255 24.75 -9.23 -11.42
CA TYR A 255 26.11 -9.79 -11.39
C TYR A 255 26.08 -11.32 -11.43
N ASN A 256 25.01 -11.92 -10.89
CA ASN A 256 24.90 -13.36 -10.76
C ASN A 256 23.44 -13.83 -10.87
N LYS A 257 23.26 -15.16 -10.82
CA LYS A 257 21.94 -15.82 -10.90
C LYS A 257 21.00 -15.40 -9.79
N LEU A 258 21.50 -15.19 -8.56
CA LEU A 258 20.68 -14.82 -7.41
C LEU A 258 20.10 -13.42 -7.56
N ASP A 259 20.82 -12.49 -8.19
CA ASP A 259 20.31 -11.13 -8.43
C ASP A 259 19.09 -11.17 -9.35
N VAL A 260 19.13 -12.01 -10.38
CA VAL A 260 17.99 -12.19 -11.30
C VAL A 260 16.78 -12.79 -10.55
N GLN A 261 17.01 -13.80 -9.73
CA GLN A 261 15.97 -14.43 -8.92
C GLN A 261 15.35 -13.42 -7.94
N LYS A 262 16.17 -12.60 -7.26
CA LYS A 262 15.71 -11.54 -6.36
C LYS A 262 14.81 -10.52 -7.07
N ILE A 263 15.13 -10.11 -8.30
CA ILE A 263 14.30 -9.20 -9.09
C ILE A 263 12.92 -9.81 -9.29
N VAL A 264 12.84 -11.08 -9.64
CA VAL A 264 11.56 -11.77 -9.84
C VAL A 264 10.80 -11.91 -8.52
N TRP A 265 11.44 -12.32 -7.43
CA TRP A 265 10.80 -12.43 -6.11
C TRP A 265 10.27 -11.07 -5.61
N HIS A 266 11.03 -10.00 -5.81
CA HIS A 266 10.57 -8.65 -5.48
C HIS A 266 9.34 -8.28 -6.30
N TYR A 267 9.34 -8.56 -7.62
CA TYR A 267 8.17 -8.28 -8.43
C TYR A 267 6.95 -9.11 -7.99
N MET A 268 7.15 -10.38 -7.67
CA MET A 268 6.06 -11.25 -7.18
C MET A 268 5.46 -10.75 -5.86
N SER A 269 6.20 -9.99 -5.05
CA SER A 269 5.63 -9.38 -3.84
C SER A 269 4.62 -8.26 -4.11
N ARG A 270 4.46 -7.81 -5.37
CA ARG A 270 3.52 -6.76 -5.77
C ARG A 270 2.07 -7.08 -5.38
N TRP A 271 1.67 -8.36 -5.37
CA TRP A 271 0.32 -8.75 -4.96
C TRP A 271 -0.08 -8.23 -3.55
N ARG A 272 0.90 -7.90 -2.70
CA ARG A 272 0.64 -7.38 -1.36
C ARG A 272 -0.04 -6.01 -1.36
N ILE A 273 0.15 -5.19 -2.39
CA ILE A 273 -0.59 -3.92 -2.49
C ILE A 273 -2.05 -4.16 -2.88
N GLU A 274 -2.34 -5.20 -3.68
CA GLU A 274 -3.71 -5.61 -3.99
C GLU A 274 -4.44 -6.11 -2.73
N GLU A 275 -3.77 -6.90 -1.88
CA GLU A 275 -4.30 -7.31 -0.58
C GLU A 275 -4.49 -6.12 0.38
N TYR A 276 -3.57 -5.14 0.35
CA TYR A 276 -3.69 -3.90 1.09
C TYR A 276 -4.93 -3.11 0.67
N PHE A 277 -5.16 -2.92 -0.63
CA PHE A 277 -6.37 -2.27 -1.13
C PHE A 277 -7.64 -3.06 -0.78
N ARG A 278 -7.61 -4.37 -0.95
CA ARG A 278 -8.75 -5.24 -0.58
C ARG A 278 -9.08 -5.09 0.90
N PHE A 279 -8.10 -5.11 1.77
CA PHE A 279 -8.30 -4.89 3.21
C PHE A 279 -8.86 -3.50 3.49
N LYS A 280 -8.33 -2.46 2.86
CA LYS A 280 -8.79 -1.07 2.98
C LYS A 280 -10.25 -0.91 2.53
N LYS A 281 -10.62 -1.51 1.40
CA LYS A 281 -11.99 -1.46 0.85
C LYS A 281 -12.97 -2.31 1.66
N GLN A 282 -12.64 -3.55 1.97
CA GLN A 282 -13.57 -4.50 2.59
C GLN A 282 -13.68 -4.36 4.11
N HIS A 283 -12.56 -4.24 4.82
CA HIS A 283 -12.59 -4.19 6.29
C HIS A 283 -13.00 -2.81 6.82
N PHE A 284 -12.54 -1.76 6.16
CA PHE A 284 -12.84 -0.38 6.57
C PHE A 284 -13.94 0.27 5.73
N ASP A 285 -14.54 -0.45 4.78
CA ASP A 285 -15.60 0.06 3.92
C ASP A 285 -15.21 1.42 3.28
N PHE A 286 -14.00 1.45 2.71
CA PHE A 286 -13.36 2.67 2.25
C PHE A 286 -14.16 3.39 1.16
N GLU A 287 -14.90 2.65 0.33
CA GLU A 287 -15.75 3.23 -0.72
C GLU A 287 -16.99 3.89 -0.16
N ASN A 288 -17.42 3.58 1.07
CA ASN A 288 -18.58 4.18 1.74
C ASN A 288 -18.24 5.40 2.61
N ILE A 289 -17.06 6.01 2.42
CA ILE A 289 -16.73 7.29 3.07
C ILE A 289 -17.74 8.36 2.66
N ARG A 290 -18.29 9.11 3.63
CA ARG A 290 -19.36 10.09 3.43
C ARG A 290 -18.96 11.54 3.65
N VAL A 291 -17.72 11.82 4.06
CA VAL A 291 -17.21 13.19 4.10
C VAL A 291 -17.08 13.73 2.69
N ARG A 292 -17.40 15.02 2.47
CA ARG A 292 -17.65 15.56 1.14
C ARG A 292 -16.50 16.39 0.57
N SER A 293 -15.75 17.11 1.43
CA SER A 293 -14.62 17.90 0.95
C SER A 293 -13.44 16.99 0.63
N LEU A 294 -12.67 17.31 -0.41
CA LEU A 294 -11.50 16.56 -0.84
C LEU A 294 -10.43 16.55 0.27
N GLN A 295 -10.28 17.67 1.00
CA GLN A 295 -9.41 17.74 2.17
C GLN A 295 -9.81 16.72 3.25
N SER A 296 -11.10 16.64 3.57
CA SER A 296 -11.61 15.68 4.57
C SER A 296 -11.44 14.22 4.12
N LEU A 297 -11.63 13.95 2.81
CA LEU A 297 -11.41 12.63 2.22
C LEU A 297 -9.94 12.23 2.38
N ASN A 298 -9.01 13.13 2.04
CA ASN A 298 -7.58 12.87 2.16
C ASN A 298 -7.12 12.72 3.60
N ASN A 299 -7.61 13.54 4.52
CA ASN A 299 -7.30 13.43 5.95
C ASN A 299 -7.77 12.08 6.52
N LEU A 300 -9.00 11.68 6.20
CA LEU A 300 -9.53 10.38 6.65
C LEU A 300 -8.77 9.22 6.04
N ASN A 301 -8.41 9.32 4.76
CA ASN A 301 -7.57 8.35 4.06
C ASN A 301 -6.19 8.20 4.71
N GLN A 302 -5.56 9.31 5.09
CA GLN A 302 -4.26 9.32 5.76
C GLN A 302 -4.35 8.68 7.17
N LEU A 303 -5.37 9.03 7.96
CA LEU A 303 -5.62 8.43 9.28
C LEU A 303 -5.88 6.92 9.16
N LEU A 304 -6.63 6.50 8.14
CA LEU A 304 -6.85 5.09 7.83
C LEU A 304 -5.54 4.39 7.48
N GLY A 305 -4.68 5.01 6.68
CA GLY A 305 -3.33 4.51 6.39
C GLY A 305 -2.52 4.26 7.66
N TYR A 306 -2.60 5.15 8.66
CA TYR A 306 -1.94 4.98 9.96
C TYR A 306 -2.50 3.81 10.76
N ALA A 307 -3.83 3.64 10.77
CA ALA A 307 -4.48 2.51 11.42
C ALA A 307 -4.09 1.17 10.79
N ILE A 308 -4.07 1.11 9.45
CA ILE A 308 -3.64 -0.09 8.71
C ILE A 308 -2.15 -0.39 8.97
N ALA A 309 -1.31 0.64 9.05
CA ALA A 309 0.11 0.44 9.36
C ALA A 309 0.34 -0.15 10.75
N LEU A 310 -0.49 0.21 11.75
CA LEU A 310 -0.45 -0.45 13.06
C LEU A 310 -0.70 -1.95 12.94
N VAL A 311 -1.73 -2.34 12.18
CA VAL A 311 -2.04 -3.75 11.88
C VAL A 311 -0.87 -4.43 11.18
N GLY A 312 -0.25 -3.76 10.17
CA GLY A 312 0.92 -4.26 9.45
C GLY A 312 2.13 -4.49 10.34
N ILE A 313 2.41 -3.55 11.29
CA ILE A 313 3.50 -3.71 12.27
C ILE A 313 3.24 -4.90 13.20
N LEU A 314 1.99 -5.11 13.62
CA LEU A 314 1.63 -6.27 14.43
C LEU A 314 1.77 -7.56 13.62
N ALA A 315 1.35 -7.57 12.35
CA ALA A 315 1.52 -8.70 11.46
C ALA A 315 3.00 -9.04 11.22
N ASP A 316 3.88 -8.03 11.11
CA ASP A 316 5.34 -8.21 10.99
C ASP A 316 5.96 -8.86 12.24
N LYS A 317 5.23 -8.88 13.36
CA LYS A 317 5.65 -9.46 14.64
C LYS A 317 5.01 -10.81 14.95
N LYS A 318 4.19 -11.36 14.07
CA LYS A 318 3.38 -12.57 14.36
C LYS A 318 4.21 -13.76 14.84
N SER A 319 5.41 -13.94 14.30
CA SER A 319 6.26 -15.09 14.57
C SER A 319 6.95 -15.07 15.94
N TYR A 320 6.98 -13.92 16.64
CA TYR A 320 7.74 -13.76 17.88
C TYR A 320 7.05 -12.93 18.97
N SER A 321 5.84 -12.43 18.72
CA SER A 321 5.07 -11.66 19.69
C SER A 321 3.90 -12.47 20.24
N ALA A 322 3.97 -12.83 21.53
CA ALA A 322 2.87 -13.48 22.24
C ALA A 322 1.57 -12.65 22.18
N PHE A 323 1.70 -11.31 22.22
CA PHE A 323 0.55 -10.41 22.07
C PHE A 323 -0.12 -10.57 20.70
N THR A 324 0.66 -10.56 19.62
CA THR A 324 0.13 -10.75 18.26
C THR A 324 -0.49 -12.14 18.10
N GLY A 325 0.13 -13.17 18.66
CA GLY A 325 -0.42 -14.53 18.68
C GLY A 325 -1.80 -14.57 19.38
N ARG A 326 -1.95 -13.90 20.53
CA ARG A 326 -3.24 -13.79 21.23
C ARG A 326 -4.30 -13.04 20.41
N LEU A 327 -3.93 -11.98 19.70
CA LEU A 327 -4.88 -11.28 18.81
C LEU A 327 -5.41 -12.20 17.70
N ILE A 328 -4.54 -12.99 17.09
CA ILE A 328 -4.94 -13.95 16.04
C ILE A 328 -5.89 -15.01 16.60
N VAL A 329 -5.60 -15.55 17.78
CA VAL A 329 -6.47 -16.50 18.49
C VAL A 329 -7.82 -15.87 18.84
N ASN A 330 -7.82 -14.64 19.39
CA ASN A 330 -9.04 -13.90 19.75
C ASN A 330 -9.91 -13.53 18.56
N ALA A 331 -9.37 -13.52 17.36
CA ALA A 331 -10.14 -13.31 16.12
C ALA A 331 -11.12 -14.44 15.82
N LYS A 332 -10.91 -15.65 16.39
CA LYS A 332 -11.75 -16.86 16.14
C LYS A 332 -11.97 -17.11 14.65
N ALA A 333 -10.90 -17.00 13.85
CA ALA A 333 -10.98 -17.17 12.40
C ALA A 333 -11.32 -18.61 12.04
N LEU A 334 -12.25 -18.79 11.09
CA LEU A 334 -12.69 -20.10 10.61
C LEU A 334 -11.72 -20.78 9.61
N ARG A 335 -10.69 -20.05 9.14
CA ARG A 335 -9.75 -20.56 8.13
C ARG A 335 -8.39 -20.83 8.75
N GLU A 336 -7.84 -22.02 8.51
CA GLU A 336 -6.53 -22.44 9.04
C GLU A 336 -5.35 -21.92 8.22
N ASN A 337 -5.49 -21.80 6.88
CA ASN A 337 -4.41 -21.37 5.99
C ASN A 337 -4.57 -19.92 5.55
N ILE A 338 -3.95 -19.00 6.31
CA ILE A 338 -4.03 -17.57 6.06
C ILE A 338 -2.65 -17.04 5.69
N SER A 339 -2.53 -16.39 4.54
CA SER A 339 -1.30 -15.74 4.08
C SER A 339 -1.23 -14.27 4.44
N PHE A 340 -2.37 -13.62 4.65
CA PHE A 340 -2.50 -12.19 4.96
C PHE A 340 -3.27 -11.99 6.26
N PHE A 341 -2.57 -11.68 7.35
CA PHE A 341 -3.09 -11.67 8.72
C PHE A 341 -3.79 -10.38 9.14
N TYR A 342 -3.95 -9.40 8.28
CA TYR A 342 -4.53 -8.10 8.65
C TYR A 342 -5.96 -8.23 9.18
N TYR A 343 -6.80 -9.04 8.54
CA TYR A 343 -8.18 -9.25 8.96
C TYR A 343 -8.27 -9.85 10.36
N GLN A 344 -7.43 -10.85 10.68
CA GLN A 344 -7.43 -11.50 11.98
C GLN A 344 -6.89 -10.58 13.07
N ILE A 345 -5.82 -9.85 12.79
CA ILE A 345 -5.24 -8.92 13.77
C ILE A 345 -6.19 -7.77 14.04
N ALA A 346 -6.83 -7.20 13.02
CA ALA A 346 -7.81 -6.14 13.19
C ALA A 346 -9.03 -6.61 13.99
N LEU A 347 -9.58 -7.79 13.67
CA LEU A 347 -10.70 -8.38 14.42
C LEU A 347 -10.29 -8.72 15.86
N GLY A 348 -9.11 -9.30 16.05
CA GLY A 348 -8.56 -9.59 17.37
C GLY A 348 -8.35 -8.33 18.22
N LEU A 349 -7.89 -7.23 17.61
CA LEU A 349 -7.80 -5.92 18.27
C LEU A 349 -9.19 -5.43 18.68
N MET A 350 -10.17 -5.45 17.78
CA MET A 350 -11.54 -5.04 18.07
C MET A 350 -12.13 -5.84 19.24
N ASN A 351 -12.00 -7.18 19.21
CA ASN A 351 -12.50 -8.04 20.26
C ASN A 351 -11.80 -7.76 21.60
N THR A 352 -10.46 -7.60 21.59
CA THR A 352 -9.70 -7.31 22.80
C THR A 352 -10.06 -5.95 23.39
N LEU A 353 -10.19 -4.91 22.56
CA LEU A 353 -10.55 -3.57 23.02
C LEU A 353 -12.00 -3.49 23.50
N ALA A 354 -12.93 -4.24 22.91
CA ALA A 354 -14.32 -4.32 23.39
C ALA A 354 -14.39 -4.81 24.85
N TYR A 355 -13.59 -5.83 25.21
CA TYR A 355 -13.51 -6.31 26.59
C TYR A 355 -12.73 -5.38 27.53
N ALA A 356 -11.71 -4.70 27.01
CA ALA A 356 -10.88 -3.81 27.82
C ALA A 356 -11.52 -2.43 28.08
N ARG A 357 -12.54 -2.05 27.30
CA ARG A 357 -13.13 -0.71 27.29
C ARG A 357 -13.54 -0.24 28.69
N GLU A 358 -14.33 -1.03 29.41
CA GLU A 358 -14.76 -0.68 30.79
C GLU A 358 -13.58 -0.52 31.76
N GLY A 359 -12.56 -1.34 31.61
CA GLY A 359 -11.34 -1.25 32.41
C GLY A 359 -10.55 0.03 32.12
N ILE A 360 -10.45 0.42 30.86
CA ILE A 360 -9.80 1.66 30.41
C ILE A 360 -10.57 2.87 30.90
N ASP A 361 -11.91 2.88 30.76
CA ASP A 361 -12.76 3.98 31.24
C ASP A 361 -12.68 4.14 32.76
N ARG A 362 -12.70 3.05 33.53
CA ARG A 362 -12.50 3.06 34.98
C ARG A 362 -11.13 3.59 35.36
N TRP A 363 -10.08 3.24 34.61
CA TRP A 363 -8.72 3.71 34.88
C TRP A 363 -8.58 5.23 34.63
N PHE A 364 -9.17 5.76 33.55
CA PHE A 364 -9.18 7.20 33.27
C PHE A 364 -10.04 7.97 34.29
N LYS A 365 -11.20 7.43 34.72
CA LYS A 365 -12.07 8.04 35.75
C LYS A 365 -11.33 8.13 37.10
N ARG A 366 -10.63 7.06 37.50
CA ARG A 366 -9.83 7.07 38.77
C ARG A 366 -8.71 8.12 38.76
N ARG A 367 -8.12 8.44 37.61
CA ARG A 367 -7.12 9.51 37.48
C ARG A 367 -7.68 10.93 37.55
N ARG A 368 -8.96 11.10 37.27
CA ARG A 368 -9.65 12.40 37.32
C ARG A 368 -10.28 12.70 38.67
N GLU A 369 -10.54 11.69 39.51
CA GLU A 369 -10.99 11.87 40.87
C GLU A 369 -9.78 12.22 41.73
N PRO A 370 -9.77 13.39 42.43
CA PRO A 370 -8.76 13.65 43.42
C PRO A 370 -8.81 12.49 44.45
N GLN A 371 -7.66 11.88 44.73
CA GLN A 371 -7.57 10.87 45.79
C GLN A 371 -8.13 11.51 47.07
N ARG A 372 -9.36 11.19 47.45
CA ARG A 372 -9.87 11.48 48.80
C ARG A 372 -9.00 10.66 49.72
N GLN A 373 -8.09 11.33 50.37
CA GLN A 373 -7.34 10.79 51.48
C GLN A 373 -8.38 10.34 52.52
N LEU A 374 -8.58 9.03 52.61
CA LEU A 374 -9.38 8.46 53.71
C LEU A 374 -8.63 8.84 54.99
N SER A 375 -9.13 9.86 55.69
CA SER A 375 -8.60 10.16 57.02
C SER A 375 -8.96 9.01 57.90
N PHE A 376 -7.95 8.38 58.50
CA PHE A 376 -8.09 7.30 59.49
C PHE A 376 -8.60 7.79 60.87
N LEU A 377 -9.33 8.91 60.89
CA LEU A 377 -9.81 9.53 62.11
C LEU A 377 -11.33 9.39 62.28
N HIS A 378 -11.89 8.22 62.18
CA HIS A 378 -13.25 7.90 62.72
C HIS A 378 -13.33 6.40 62.99
N ILE A 379 -12.47 5.92 63.94
CA ILE A 379 -12.74 4.72 64.72
C ILE A 379 -12.37 5.10 66.17
N VAL A 380 -13.34 5.64 66.88
CA VAL A 380 -13.47 5.49 68.33
C VAL A 380 -14.96 5.29 68.58
#